data_e262edf74260c1d5b8c0824751dbc9f7
#
_entry.id   e262edf74260c1d5b8c0824751dbc9f7
#
_cell.length_a   1.000
_cell.length_b   1.000
_cell.length_c   1.000
_cell.angle_alpha   90.00
_cell.angle_beta   90.00
_cell.angle_gamma   90.00
#
_symmetry.space_group_name_H-M   'P 1'
#
loop_
_entity.id
_entity.type
_entity.pdbx_description
1 polymer ?
#
loop_
_entity_poly.entity_id
_entity_poly.type
_entity_poly.pdbx_seq_one_letter_code
_entity_poly.pdbx_strand_id
1 'polypeptide(L)'
;MAKVAKKTTRTRRRDRKNIEKGAAHIRSTFNNTIFTITDTAGNEISWASAGGLGFRGSRKSTPFAAQTAAETAAKAAKEHGMKTVEVYVKGPGAGREAAIRALEATGLSVTMIKDVTPIPHNGCRPPKRRRV
;
A
#
# COMPACT_ATOMS: atom_id res chain seq x y z
N MET A 1 28.23 -23.47 21.57
CA MET A 1 28.37 -22.29 22.02
C MET A 1 27.55 -21.19 21.47
N ALA A 2 27.64 -20.15 22.10
CA ALA A 2 26.74 -19.08 21.80
C ALA A 2 26.76 -18.61 20.39
N LYS A 3 27.81 -18.78 19.74
CA LYS A 3 27.88 -18.31 18.40
C LYS A 3 26.98 -18.98 17.46
N VAL A 4 26.48 -20.06 17.82
CA VAL A 4 25.58 -20.72 16.94
C VAL A 4 24.42 -19.85 16.66
N ALA A 5 23.96 -19.14 17.62
CA ALA A 5 22.80 -18.31 17.43
C ALA A 5 23.05 -17.26 16.40
N LYS A 6 24.23 -16.88 16.23
CA LYS A 6 24.45 -15.85 15.30
C LYS A 6 24.27 -16.20 13.91
N LYS A 7 24.51 -17.37 13.56
CA LYS A 7 24.31 -17.71 12.20
C LYS A 7 22.93 -17.64 11.82
N THR A 8 22.10 -18.04 12.71
CA THR A 8 20.71 -18.04 12.35
C THR A 8 20.23 -16.66 12.13
N THR A 9 20.93 -15.70 12.64
CA THR A 9 20.49 -14.37 12.38
C THR A 9 20.92 -13.87 11.05
N ARG A 10 21.37 -14.69 10.19
CA ARG A 10 21.54 -14.33 8.84
C ARG A 10 20.25 -14.09 8.17
N THR A 11 19.42 -13.29 8.68
CA THR A 11 18.32 -12.77 7.91
C THR A 11 18.94 -12.01 6.76
N ARG A 12 18.54 -12.31 5.56
CA ARG A 12 18.96 -11.56 4.41
C ARG A 12 18.68 -10.10 4.64
N ARG A 13 19.70 -9.31 4.69
CA ARG A 13 19.50 -7.87 4.66
C ARG A 13 18.95 -7.56 3.30
N ARG A 14 17.82 -6.90 3.30
CA ARG A 14 17.27 -6.40 2.06
C ARG A 14 18.20 -5.32 1.56
N ASP A 15 18.67 -5.47 0.35
CA ASP A 15 19.52 -4.47 -0.27
C ASP A 15 18.72 -3.19 -0.45
N ARG A 16 19.31 -2.08 -0.09
CA ARG A 16 18.66 -0.79 -0.32
C ARG A 16 18.65 -0.52 -1.81
N LYS A 17 17.43 -0.27 -2.30
CA LYS A 17 17.27 0.06 -3.70
C LYS A 17 17.24 1.55 -3.85
N ASN A 18 18.24 2.26 -4.14
CA ASN A 18 18.22 3.71 -4.27
C ASN A 18 17.27 4.19 -5.36
N ILE A 19 16.01 4.27 -5.05
CA ILE A 19 14.96 4.67 -6.01
C ILE A 19 14.33 5.96 -5.51
N GLU A 20 14.55 7.05 -6.19
CA GLU A 20 14.01 8.36 -5.81
C GLU A 20 12.55 8.54 -6.22
N LYS A 21 12.20 8.03 -7.38
CA LYS A 21 10.87 8.15 -7.92
C LYS A 21 10.15 6.84 -7.92
N GLY A 22 8.93 6.82 -7.49
CA GLY A 22 8.14 5.59 -7.46
C GLY A 22 6.67 5.84 -7.67
N ALA A 23 5.89 4.78 -7.57
CA ALA A 23 4.45 4.84 -7.70
C ALA A 23 3.82 4.18 -6.49
N ALA A 24 2.80 4.81 -5.95
CA ALA A 24 2.01 4.27 -4.86
C ALA A 24 0.69 3.77 -5.42
N HIS A 25 0.44 2.49 -5.27
CA HIS A 25 -0.80 1.87 -5.74
C HIS A 25 -1.71 1.59 -4.56
N ILE A 26 -2.84 2.25 -4.52
CA ILE A 26 -3.80 2.12 -3.43
C ILE A 26 -5.02 1.38 -3.96
N ARG A 27 -5.27 0.20 -3.43
CA ARG A 27 -6.47 -0.53 -3.74
C ARG A 27 -7.41 -0.46 -2.55
N SER A 28 -8.47 0.31 -2.69
CA SER A 28 -9.42 0.52 -1.61
C SER A 28 -10.75 -0.17 -1.92
N THR A 29 -11.12 -1.12 -1.09
CA THR A 29 -12.41 -1.80 -1.21
C THR A 29 -13.27 -1.40 -0.02
N PHE A 30 -14.52 -1.79 -0.01
CA PHE A 30 -15.39 -1.51 1.12
C PHE A 30 -14.97 -2.22 2.40
N ASN A 31 -14.16 -3.26 2.29
CA ASN A 31 -13.73 -4.07 3.43
C ASN A 31 -12.27 -3.92 3.83
N ASN A 32 -11.44 -3.38 2.96
CA ASN A 32 -10.00 -3.32 3.23
C ASN A 32 -9.32 -2.29 2.35
N THR A 33 -8.10 -1.92 2.70
CA THR A 33 -7.24 -1.07 1.87
C THR A 33 -5.87 -1.73 1.78
N ILE A 34 -5.39 -1.89 0.56
CA ILE A 34 -4.06 -2.45 0.30
C ILE A 34 -3.22 -1.36 -0.34
N PHE A 35 -2.04 -1.17 0.20
CA PHE A 35 -1.14 -0.13 -0.24
C PHE A 35 0.17 -0.74 -0.71
N THR A 36 0.56 -0.47 -1.94
CA THR A 36 1.80 -1.01 -2.50
C THR A 36 2.62 0.12 -3.10
N ILE A 37 3.89 0.18 -2.77
CA ILE A 37 4.80 1.16 -3.36
C ILE A 37 5.77 0.43 -4.28
N THR A 38 5.85 0.89 -5.50
CA THR A 38 6.69 0.28 -6.53
C THR A 38 7.63 1.33 -7.11
N ASP A 39 8.58 0.89 -7.90
CA ASP A 39 9.38 1.82 -8.70
C ASP A 39 8.60 2.17 -9.98
N THR A 40 9.18 2.96 -10.86
CA THR A 40 8.51 3.38 -12.09
C THR A 40 8.31 2.22 -13.08
N ALA A 41 9.06 1.16 -12.93
CA ALA A 41 8.92 -0.03 -13.78
C ALA A 41 7.87 -1.01 -13.26
N GLY A 42 7.35 -0.79 -12.06
CA GLY A 42 6.35 -1.66 -11.47
C GLY A 42 6.86 -2.72 -10.50
N ASN A 43 8.15 -2.68 -10.17
CA ASN A 43 8.71 -3.62 -9.21
C ASN A 43 8.39 -3.19 -7.78
N GLU A 44 7.84 -4.09 -6.99
CA GLU A 44 7.45 -3.77 -5.64
C GLU A 44 8.64 -3.45 -4.73
N ILE A 45 8.51 -2.39 -3.94
CA ILE A 45 9.50 -1.99 -2.96
C ILE A 45 8.98 -2.27 -1.57
N SER A 46 7.76 -1.86 -1.28
CA SER A 46 7.12 -2.10 0.01
C SER A 46 5.61 -2.20 -0.16
N TRP A 47 4.97 -2.84 0.78
CA TRP A 47 3.51 -2.92 0.78
C TRP A 47 3.00 -3.08 2.21
N ALA A 48 1.74 -2.71 2.40
CA ALA A 48 1.05 -2.90 3.66
C ALA A 48 -0.45 -2.94 3.40
N SER A 49 -1.17 -3.58 4.27
CA SER A 49 -2.63 -3.60 4.19
C SER A 49 -3.21 -3.44 5.60
N ALA A 50 -4.45 -3.00 5.69
CA ALA A 50 -5.11 -2.86 6.97
C ALA A 50 -5.17 -4.21 7.69
N GLY A 51 -5.49 -5.28 6.96
CA GLY A 51 -5.53 -6.62 7.53
C GLY A 51 -4.18 -7.12 8.01
N GLY A 52 -3.12 -6.76 7.31
CA GLY A 52 -1.76 -7.16 7.67
C GLY A 52 -1.22 -6.47 8.91
N LEU A 53 -1.81 -5.33 9.30
CA LEU A 53 -1.40 -4.60 10.48
C LEU A 53 -2.19 -4.98 11.74
N GLY A 54 -3.03 -6.00 11.64
CA GLY A 54 -3.78 -6.46 12.81
C GLY A 54 -5.22 -5.98 12.91
N PHE A 55 -5.67 -5.12 12.02
CA PHE A 55 -7.07 -4.73 11.97
C PHE A 55 -7.89 -5.92 11.49
N ARG A 56 -9.01 -6.18 12.11
CA ARG A 56 -9.85 -7.34 11.79
C ARG A 56 -11.30 -6.92 11.57
N GLY A 57 -12.00 -7.67 10.74
CA GLY A 57 -13.42 -7.42 10.47
C GLY A 57 -13.69 -6.04 9.94
N SER A 58 -14.68 -5.36 10.49
CA SER A 58 -15.06 -4.03 10.03
C SER A 58 -14.01 -2.95 10.27
N ARG A 59 -13.05 -3.21 11.12
CA ARG A 59 -11.99 -2.22 11.39
C ARG A 59 -11.07 -2.02 10.21
N LYS A 60 -10.95 -3.00 9.33
CA LYS A 60 -10.13 -2.89 8.12
C LYS A 60 -10.63 -1.84 7.14
N SER A 61 -11.90 -1.52 7.18
CA SER A 61 -12.49 -0.59 6.23
C SER A 61 -12.43 0.87 6.70
N THR A 62 -11.84 1.14 7.86
CA THR A 62 -11.81 2.50 8.41
C THR A 62 -10.73 3.35 7.75
N PRO A 63 -10.92 4.66 7.67
CA PRO A 63 -9.87 5.56 7.17
C PRO A 63 -8.60 5.50 8.01
N PHE A 64 -8.73 5.30 9.32
CA PHE A 64 -7.57 5.18 10.19
C PHE A 64 -6.71 3.98 9.85
N ALA A 65 -7.32 2.83 9.52
CA ALA A 65 -6.60 1.65 9.13
C ALA A 65 -5.83 1.88 7.82
N ALA A 66 -6.46 2.57 6.87
CA ALA A 66 -5.81 2.92 5.61
C ALA A 66 -4.64 3.87 5.83
N GLN A 67 -4.81 4.85 6.70
CA GLN A 67 -3.75 5.78 7.06
C GLN A 67 -2.55 5.05 7.66
N THR A 68 -2.79 4.13 8.58
CA THR A 68 -1.73 3.36 9.22
C THR A 68 -0.99 2.47 8.22
N ALA A 69 -1.73 1.85 7.30
CA ALA A 69 -1.13 1.04 6.25
C ALA A 69 -0.24 1.88 5.34
N ALA A 70 -0.73 3.05 4.94
CA ALA A 70 0.03 3.95 4.08
C ALA A 70 1.30 4.45 4.78
N GLU A 71 1.22 4.79 6.04
CA GLU A 71 2.38 5.22 6.82
C GLU A 71 3.43 4.12 6.91
N THR A 72 3.01 2.89 7.17
CA THR A 72 3.92 1.75 7.26
C THR A 72 4.65 1.51 5.95
N ALA A 73 3.92 1.47 4.85
CA ALA A 73 4.51 1.27 3.53
C ALA A 73 5.43 2.42 3.13
N ALA A 74 5.01 3.65 3.42
CA ALA A 74 5.80 4.83 3.08
C ALA A 74 7.11 4.90 3.85
N LYS A 75 7.09 4.56 5.13
CA LYS A 75 8.32 4.54 5.92
C LYS A 75 9.30 3.51 5.38
N ALA A 76 8.82 2.33 5.02
CA ALA A 76 9.66 1.32 4.42
C ALA A 76 10.24 1.78 3.08
N ALA A 77 9.44 2.45 2.27
CA ALA A 77 9.91 2.98 0.99
C ALA A 77 10.97 4.07 1.16
N LYS A 78 10.83 4.91 2.18
CA LYS A 78 11.81 5.96 2.45
C LYS A 78 13.18 5.39 2.80
N GLU A 79 13.23 4.22 3.40
CA GLU A 79 14.50 3.55 3.69
C GLU A 79 15.26 3.21 2.40
N HIS A 80 14.55 3.08 1.30
CA HIS A 80 15.16 2.83 -0.01
C HIS A 80 15.45 4.13 -0.77
N GLY A 81 15.38 5.26 -0.09
CA GLY A 81 15.72 6.55 -0.69
C GLY A 81 14.62 7.21 -1.50
N MET A 82 13.40 6.73 -1.42
CA MET A 82 12.29 7.30 -2.20
C MET A 82 11.91 8.69 -1.69
N LYS A 83 11.72 9.63 -2.61
CA LYS A 83 11.37 11.00 -2.29
C LYS A 83 10.06 11.44 -2.94
N THR A 84 9.82 11.02 -4.16
CA THR A 84 8.61 11.41 -4.89
C THR A 84 7.83 10.20 -5.32
N VAL A 85 6.51 10.30 -5.32
CA VAL A 85 5.63 9.20 -5.75
C VAL A 85 4.49 9.74 -6.60
N GLU A 86 4.07 8.91 -7.56
CA GLU A 86 2.87 9.13 -8.30
C GLU A 86 1.83 8.21 -7.68
N VAL A 87 0.64 8.70 -7.44
CA VAL A 87 -0.40 7.93 -6.77
C VAL A 87 -1.42 7.42 -7.77
N TYR A 88 -1.66 6.12 -7.73
CA TYR A 88 -2.70 5.47 -8.53
C TYR A 88 -3.71 4.86 -7.58
N VAL A 89 -4.92 5.40 -7.58
CA VAL A 89 -5.97 4.96 -6.66
C VAL A 89 -7.00 4.12 -7.40
N LYS A 90 -7.37 3.01 -6.79
CA LYS A 90 -8.32 2.09 -7.39
C LYS A 90 -9.35 1.68 -6.37
N GLY A 91 -10.63 1.80 -6.70
CA GLY A 91 -11.72 1.33 -5.87
C GLY A 91 -12.38 2.42 -5.03
N PRO A 92 -13.57 2.14 -4.53
CA PRO A 92 -14.41 3.12 -3.85
C PRO A 92 -14.33 3.17 -2.31
N GLY A 93 -13.40 2.46 -1.71
CA GLY A 93 -13.38 2.35 -0.25
C GLY A 93 -13.17 3.65 0.51
N ALA A 94 -13.53 3.66 1.78
CA ALA A 94 -13.41 4.83 2.64
C ALA A 94 -11.98 5.26 2.93
N GLY A 95 -11.02 4.35 2.80
CA GLY A 95 -9.62 4.64 3.08
C GLY A 95 -8.86 5.37 1.99
N ARG A 96 -9.51 5.62 0.87
CA ARG A 96 -8.89 6.20 -0.30
C ARG A 96 -8.17 7.52 -0.04
N GLU A 97 -8.87 8.50 0.47
CA GLU A 97 -8.30 9.81 0.74
C GLU A 97 -7.33 9.82 1.92
N ALA A 98 -7.65 9.06 2.95
CA ALA A 98 -6.79 8.98 4.12
C ALA A 98 -5.41 8.41 3.77
N ALA A 99 -5.36 7.43 2.88
CA ALA A 99 -4.10 6.86 2.43
C ALA A 99 -3.26 7.89 1.67
N ILE A 100 -3.89 8.68 0.81
CA ILE A 100 -3.18 9.71 0.05
C ILE A 100 -2.61 10.78 1.00
N ARG A 101 -3.39 11.22 1.97
CA ARG A 101 -2.94 12.20 2.94
C ARG A 101 -1.79 11.67 3.79
N ALA A 102 -1.83 10.40 4.13
CA ALA A 102 -0.78 9.79 4.91
C ALA A 102 0.57 9.77 4.17
N LEU A 103 0.55 9.65 2.86
CA LEU A 103 1.77 9.70 2.06
C LEU A 103 2.45 11.07 2.20
N GLU A 104 1.68 12.13 2.12
CA GLU A 104 2.22 13.48 2.27
C GLU A 104 2.71 13.70 3.70
N ALA A 105 2.00 13.19 4.68
CA ALA A 105 2.36 13.33 6.07
C ALA A 105 3.67 12.62 6.43
N THR A 106 4.00 11.54 5.73
CA THR A 106 5.25 10.83 5.97
C THR A 106 6.45 11.47 5.29
N GLY A 107 6.23 12.49 4.50
CA GLY A 107 7.32 13.23 3.86
C GLY A 107 7.58 12.87 2.41
N LEU A 108 6.76 12.03 1.81
CA LEU A 108 6.86 11.75 0.38
C LEU A 108 6.15 12.86 -0.39
N SER A 109 6.76 13.29 -1.48
CA SER A 109 6.17 14.31 -2.32
C SER A 109 5.28 13.65 -3.37
N VAL A 110 4.00 13.97 -3.36
CA VAL A 110 3.06 13.43 -4.33
C VAL A 110 3.03 14.34 -5.56
N THR A 111 3.42 13.81 -6.70
CA THR A 111 3.48 14.60 -7.93
C THR A 111 2.22 14.49 -8.78
N MET A 112 1.51 13.37 -8.68
CA MET A 112 0.33 13.12 -9.48
C MET A 112 -0.60 12.17 -8.75
N ILE A 113 -1.90 12.39 -8.88
CA ILE A 113 -2.90 11.48 -8.34
C ILE A 113 -3.81 11.10 -9.51
N LYS A 114 -3.90 9.80 -9.78
CA LYS A 114 -4.73 9.30 -10.85
C LYS A 114 -5.64 8.19 -10.37
N ASP A 115 -6.90 8.24 -10.78
CA ASP A 115 -7.85 7.19 -10.48
C ASP A 115 -7.80 6.16 -11.61
N VAL A 116 -7.48 4.94 -11.27
CA VAL A 116 -7.38 3.84 -12.24
C VAL A 116 -8.41 2.75 -12.00
N THR A 117 -9.52 3.10 -11.36
CA THR A 117 -10.60 2.15 -11.10
C THR A 117 -11.10 1.59 -12.43
N PRO A 118 -11.12 0.26 -12.58
CA PRO A 118 -11.53 -0.32 -13.86
C PRO A 118 -13.03 -0.18 -14.07
N ILE A 119 -13.41 0.22 -15.27
CA ILE A 119 -14.80 0.33 -15.67
C ILE A 119 -15.02 -0.66 -16.82
N PRO A 120 -15.81 -1.73 -16.61
CA PRO A 120 -16.00 -2.71 -17.66
C PRO A 120 -16.88 -2.15 -18.78
N HIS A 121 -16.60 -2.58 -20.00
CA HIS A 121 -17.41 -2.23 -21.16
C HIS A 121 -18.49 -3.32 -21.30
N ASN A 122 -19.42 -3.39 -20.38
CA ASN A 122 -20.42 -4.41 -20.17
C ASN A 122 -19.89 -5.73 -19.59
N GLY A 123 -18.66 -6.07 -19.79
CA GLY A 123 -17.96 -7.18 -19.12
C GLY A 123 -18.76 -8.46 -18.88
N CYS A 124 -18.43 -9.13 -17.79
CA CYS A 124 -19.09 -10.36 -17.39
C CYS A 124 -20.39 -10.08 -16.68
N ARG A 125 -21.32 -11.04 -16.76
CA ARG A 125 -22.57 -10.94 -16.03
C ARG A 125 -22.28 -10.85 -14.53
N PRO A 126 -22.86 -9.87 -13.81
CA PRO A 126 -22.64 -9.77 -12.38
C PRO A 126 -23.32 -10.94 -11.63
N PRO A 127 -22.85 -11.23 -10.41
CA PRO A 127 -23.49 -12.29 -9.62
C PRO A 127 -24.89 -11.84 -9.21
N LYS A 128 -25.70 -12.82 -8.81
CA LYS A 128 -27.06 -12.50 -8.37
C LYS A 128 -27.04 -11.65 -7.12
N ARG A 129 -28.16 -10.97 -6.86
CA ARG A 129 -28.30 -10.17 -5.67
C ARG A 129 -28.04 -10.96 -4.42
N ARG A 130 -27.37 -10.32 -3.48
CA ARG A 130 -27.16 -10.87 -2.16
C ARG A 130 -28.49 -10.89 -1.43
N ARG A 131 -28.82 -11.99 -0.80
CA ARG A 131 -30.00 -12.07 0.05
C ARG A 131 -29.67 -11.36 1.36
N VAL A 132 -30.57 -10.52 1.79
CA VAL A 132 -30.40 -9.77 3.02
C VAL A 132 -31.41 -10.26 4.04
#